data_c93b1c0aeb3f7189f5e933f86e58a20f
#
_entry.id   c93b1c0aeb3f7189f5e933f86e58a20f
#
_cell.length_a   1.000
_cell.length_b   1.000
_cell.length_c   1.000
_cell.angle_alpha   90.00
_cell.angle_beta   90.00
_cell.angle_gamma   90.00
#
_symmetry.space_group_name_H-M   'P 1'
#
loop_
_entity.id
_entity.type
_entity.pdbx_description
1 polymer ?
#
loop_
_entity_poly.entity_id
_entity_poly.type
_entity_poly.pdbx_seq_one_letter_code
_entity_poly.pdbx_strand_id
1 'polypeptide(L)'
;MATNQTPPPDCLLRLIQQADEHYKQLPARGKPARGRPLFFDTKSFFLLAVCAVILRCFKASELERLLLRDRLLRATLGFERTPHRKTIARRLTKLLPEAERQIKELGAELLSSISNDETAVVSAIDGRMYAAAGALWHKQDREADRIPIGLRNVDRESRWFKSGYRGWIQGYRLILQGLVFPQPVPLFATWTMNDVGEATAVKAALAENRLPVTSVLLGDETFGGQPLTTAYWRAGGFLLTPKQLSETRRSWKDDLFSYRKETIELLFQRVLQASDLKACPSKGLCYNGAFVLASVWLYQLIFWCNYEQDKAAADVKEQIELARWRIQL
;
A
#
# COMPACT_ATOMS: atom_id res chain seq x y z
N MET A 1 -25.11 -21.20 16.73
CA MET A 1 -25.16 -22.23 15.68
C MET A 1 -24.50 -21.62 14.45
N ALA A 2 -23.24 -21.97 14.17
CA ALA A 2 -22.56 -21.51 12.96
C ALA A 2 -23.16 -22.29 11.78
N THR A 3 -23.83 -21.59 10.88
CA THR A 3 -24.31 -22.17 9.63
C THR A 3 -23.11 -22.64 8.84
N ASN A 4 -22.96 -23.96 8.65
CA ASN A 4 -22.02 -24.60 7.75
C ASN A 4 -22.39 -24.26 6.28
N GLN A 5 -22.26 -23.00 5.90
CA GLN A 5 -22.32 -22.64 4.50
C GLN A 5 -20.90 -22.82 3.94
N THR A 6 -20.73 -23.86 3.15
CA THR A 6 -19.54 -24.03 2.32
C THR A 6 -19.43 -22.79 1.43
N PRO A 7 -18.38 -21.96 1.56
CA PRO A 7 -18.27 -20.77 0.75
C PRO A 7 -18.22 -21.14 -0.73
N PRO A 8 -18.78 -20.31 -1.62
CA PRO A 8 -18.77 -20.60 -3.05
C PRO A 8 -17.32 -20.79 -3.53
N PRO A 9 -17.02 -21.83 -4.31
CA PRO A 9 -15.66 -22.26 -4.66
C PRO A 9 -14.83 -21.21 -5.42
N ASP A 10 -15.43 -20.07 -5.81
CA ASP A 10 -14.85 -19.12 -6.74
C ASP A 10 -14.57 -17.72 -6.19
N CYS A 11 -14.67 -17.49 -4.87
CA CYS A 11 -14.47 -16.14 -4.31
C CYS A 11 -13.10 -15.53 -4.63
N LEU A 12 -12.03 -16.33 -4.56
CA LEU A 12 -10.69 -15.86 -4.93
C LEU A 12 -10.60 -15.50 -6.41
N LEU A 13 -11.09 -16.35 -7.29
CA LEU A 13 -11.04 -16.12 -8.74
C LEU A 13 -11.87 -14.89 -9.12
N ARG A 14 -13.06 -14.73 -8.54
CA ARG A 14 -13.90 -13.56 -8.74
C ARG A 14 -13.18 -12.28 -8.30
N LEU A 15 -12.55 -12.29 -7.14
CA LEU A 15 -11.81 -11.13 -6.64
C LEU A 15 -10.60 -10.81 -7.54
N ILE A 16 -9.91 -11.83 -8.07
CA ILE A 16 -8.81 -11.61 -9.04
C ILE A 16 -9.35 -11.11 -10.39
N GLN A 17 -10.51 -11.56 -10.85
CA GLN A 17 -11.16 -11.03 -12.06
C GLN A 17 -11.54 -9.55 -11.88
N GLN A 18 -12.16 -9.18 -10.76
CA GLN A 18 -12.42 -7.77 -10.42
C GLN A 18 -11.12 -6.97 -10.38
N ALA A 19 -10.06 -7.54 -9.80
CA ALA A 19 -8.74 -6.91 -9.79
C ALA A 19 -8.18 -6.72 -11.22
N ASP A 20 -8.44 -7.65 -12.11
CA ASP A 20 -8.06 -7.55 -13.52
C ASP A 20 -8.81 -6.45 -14.27
N GLU A 21 -10.09 -6.30 -14.02
CA GLU A 21 -10.97 -5.27 -14.60
C GLU A 21 -10.58 -3.87 -14.15
N HIS A 22 -10.24 -3.70 -12.86
CA HIS A 22 -9.86 -2.40 -12.28
C HIS A 22 -8.37 -2.06 -12.46
N TYR A 23 -7.55 -2.97 -12.99
CA TYR A 23 -6.16 -2.66 -13.28
C TYR A 23 -6.04 -1.67 -14.45
N LYS A 24 -5.46 -0.51 -14.19
CA LYS A 24 -5.28 0.52 -15.21
C LYS A 24 -4.04 0.25 -16.04
N GLN A 25 -4.24 -0.03 -17.32
CA GLN A 25 -3.14 -0.19 -18.26
C GLN A 25 -2.58 1.17 -18.67
N LEU A 26 -1.25 1.29 -18.69
CA LEU A 26 -0.64 2.45 -19.32
C LEU A 26 -0.86 2.37 -20.84
N PRO A 27 -1.22 3.50 -21.49
CA PRO A 27 -1.21 3.54 -22.93
C PRO A 27 0.19 3.16 -23.45
N ALA A 28 0.23 2.37 -24.50
CA ALA A 28 1.49 1.94 -25.11
C ALA A 28 2.34 3.17 -25.46
N ARG A 29 3.40 3.42 -24.72
CA ARG A 29 4.33 4.53 -24.96
C ARG A 29 5.31 4.14 -26.06
N GLY A 30 5.11 4.68 -27.25
CA GLY A 30 6.13 4.71 -28.32
C GLY A 30 6.59 3.35 -28.84
N LYS A 31 7.69 3.36 -29.57
CA LYS A 31 8.33 2.14 -30.11
C LYS A 31 8.77 1.23 -28.97
N PRO A 32 8.55 -0.10 -29.06
CA PRO A 32 8.97 -1.04 -28.03
C PRO A 32 10.48 -0.88 -27.79
N ALA A 33 10.88 -0.90 -26.51
CA ALA A 33 12.28 -0.82 -26.13
C ALA A 33 13.09 -1.91 -26.85
N ARG A 34 14.30 -1.57 -27.32
CA ARG A 34 15.21 -2.55 -27.94
C ARG A 34 15.43 -3.72 -26.97
N GLY A 35 15.20 -4.94 -27.42
CA GLY A 35 15.41 -6.16 -26.67
C GLY A 35 14.34 -7.22 -26.94
N ARG A 36 14.54 -8.41 -26.38
CA ARG A 36 13.56 -9.49 -26.48
C ARG A 36 12.29 -9.10 -25.72
N PRO A 37 11.09 -9.20 -26.32
CA PRO A 37 9.82 -8.91 -25.63
C PRO A 37 9.74 -9.69 -24.32
N LEU A 38 9.17 -9.03 -23.30
CA LEU A 38 8.91 -9.69 -22.01
C LEU A 38 7.82 -10.73 -22.23
N PHE A 39 8.15 -11.99 -21.96
CA PHE A 39 7.20 -13.09 -22.10
C PHE A 39 6.01 -12.99 -21.14
N PHE A 40 6.25 -12.37 -19.97
CA PHE A 40 5.22 -12.16 -18.96
C PHE A 40 4.97 -10.67 -18.76
N ASP A 41 3.72 -10.31 -18.70
CA ASP A 41 3.24 -8.96 -18.50
C ASP A 41 3.44 -8.47 -17.03
N THR A 42 3.48 -7.16 -16.82
CA THR A 42 3.59 -6.53 -15.51
C THR A 42 2.28 -6.66 -14.72
N LYS A 43 1.12 -6.57 -15.40
CA LYS A 43 -0.20 -6.77 -14.83
C LYS A 43 -0.31 -8.11 -14.12
N SER A 44 0.10 -9.20 -14.78
CA SER A 44 0.06 -10.56 -14.20
C SER A 44 0.85 -10.66 -12.89
N PHE A 45 2.01 -9.99 -12.77
CA PHE A 45 2.77 -9.97 -11.52
C PHE A 45 2.16 -9.06 -10.46
N PHE A 46 1.50 -7.98 -10.85
CA PHE A 46 0.75 -7.13 -9.92
C PHE A 46 -0.44 -7.92 -9.33
N LEU A 47 -1.23 -8.57 -10.17
CA LEU A 47 -2.32 -9.45 -9.73
C LEU A 47 -1.82 -10.62 -8.88
N LEU A 48 -0.63 -11.16 -9.19
CA LEU A 48 0.02 -12.17 -8.35
C LEU A 48 0.41 -11.61 -6.97
N ALA A 49 0.85 -10.35 -6.88
CA ALA A 49 1.12 -9.70 -5.58
C ALA A 49 -0.16 -9.51 -4.78
N VAL A 50 -1.27 -9.12 -5.40
CA VAL A 50 -2.59 -9.03 -4.78
C VAL A 50 -3.05 -10.42 -4.28
N CYS A 51 -2.94 -11.44 -5.12
CA CYS A 51 -3.23 -12.83 -4.77
C CYS A 51 -2.37 -13.30 -3.59
N ALA A 52 -1.07 -12.98 -3.59
CA ALA A 52 -0.15 -13.31 -2.51
C ALA A 52 -0.57 -12.69 -1.16
N VAL A 53 -1.07 -11.45 -1.16
CA VAL A 53 -1.62 -10.78 0.02
C VAL A 53 -2.86 -11.50 0.53
N ILE A 54 -3.81 -11.81 -0.35
CA ILE A 54 -5.04 -12.53 0.01
C ILE A 54 -4.68 -13.87 0.67
N LEU A 55 -3.77 -14.63 0.06
CA LEU A 55 -3.39 -15.98 0.47
C LEU A 55 -2.29 -16.04 1.53
N ARG A 56 -1.74 -14.89 1.94
CA ARG A 56 -0.58 -14.78 2.86
C ARG A 56 0.64 -15.60 2.38
N CYS A 57 0.83 -15.65 1.08
CA CYS A 57 1.87 -16.45 0.42
C CYS A 57 2.94 -15.51 -0.15
N PHE A 58 3.99 -15.20 0.61
CA PHE A 58 4.94 -14.13 0.29
C PHE A 58 6.28 -14.62 -0.28
N LYS A 59 6.57 -15.93 -0.25
CA LYS A 59 7.81 -16.46 -0.81
C LYS A 59 7.63 -16.82 -2.28
N ALA A 60 8.57 -16.39 -3.12
CA ALA A 60 8.53 -16.68 -4.56
C ALA A 60 8.45 -18.20 -4.88
N SER A 61 9.05 -19.04 -4.03
CA SER A 61 8.96 -20.49 -4.18
C SER A 61 7.58 -21.08 -3.83
N GLU A 62 6.86 -20.43 -2.92
CA GLU A 62 5.49 -20.80 -2.57
C GLU A 62 4.54 -20.37 -3.68
N LEU A 63 4.73 -19.16 -4.23
CA LEU A 63 3.97 -18.65 -5.38
C LEU A 63 4.18 -19.50 -6.63
N GLU A 64 5.41 -19.95 -6.90
CA GLU A 64 5.68 -20.88 -8.00
C GLU A 64 4.90 -22.19 -7.81
N ARG A 65 4.97 -22.80 -6.61
CA ARG A 65 4.23 -24.04 -6.30
C ARG A 65 2.71 -23.85 -6.41
N LEU A 66 2.19 -22.72 -5.95
CA LEU A 66 0.77 -22.36 -6.08
C LEU A 66 0.35 -22.36 -7.56
N LEU A 67 1.10 -21.65 -8.41
CA LEU A 67 0.82 -21.55 -9.85
C LEU A 67 1.01 -22.87 -10.60
N LEU A 68 1.85 -23.78 -10.10
CA LEU A 68 1.98 -25.13 -10.64
C LEU A 68 0.77 -26.01 -10.33
N ARG A 69 0.26 -25.90 -9.10
CA ARG A 69 -0.88 -26.71 -8.62
C ARG A 69 -2.21 -26.23 -9.17
N ASP A 70 -2.46 -24.91 -9.15
CA ASP A 70 -3.73 -24.32 -9.55
C ASP A 70 -3.64 -23.71 -10.95
N ARG A 71 -4.02 -24.53 -11.96
CA ARG A 71 -4.03 -24.12 -13.37
C ARG A 71 -5.05 -23.02 -13.64
N LEU A 72 -6.20 -23.05 -12.95
CA LEU A 72 -7.26 -22.09 -13.15
C LEU A 72 -6.85 -20.70 -12.60
N LEU A 73 -6.32 -20.66 -11.38
CA LEU A 73 -5.75 -19.45 -10.81
C LEU A 73 -4.63 -18.89 -11.68
N ARG A 74 -3.73 -19.74 -12.16
CA ARG A 74 -2.65 -19.33 -13.07
C ARG A 74 -3.20 -18.66 -14.34
N ALA A 75 -4.23 -19.24 -14.97
CA ALA A 75 -4.85 -18.68 -16.16
C ALA A 75 -5.57 -17.35 -15.85
N THR A 76 -6.31 -17.26 -14.74
CA THR A 76 -6.97 -16.03 -14.29
C THR A 76 -5.98 -14.90 -14.02
N LEU A 77 -4.79 -15.20 -13.51
CA LEU A 77 -3.69 -14.24 -13.34
C LEU A 77 -2.99 -13.86 -14.67
N GLY A 78 -3.42 -14.43 -15.81
CA GLY A 78 -2.83 -14.13 -17.13
C GLY A 78 -1.50 -14.83 -17.41
N PHE A 79 -1.16 -15.92 -16.72
CA PHE A 79 0.06 -16.68 -16.98
C PHE A 79 -0.22 -17.88 -17.87
N GLU A 80 0.24 -17.87 -19.11
CA GLU A 80 0.19 -19.05 -20.02
C GLU A 80 0.97 -20.24 -19.44
N ARG A 81 2.11 -19.99 -18.83
CA ARG A 81 2.94 -20.97 -18.14
C ARG A 81 3.41 -20.45 -16.79
N THR A 82 3.76 -21.34 -15.88
CA THR A 82 4.26 -20.96 -14.56
C THR A 82 5.63 -20.26 -14.67
N PRO A 83 5.77 -19.01 -14.21
CA PRO A 83 7.07 -18.35 -14.14
C PRO A 83 7.92 -19.01 -13.04
N HIS A 84 9.21 -19.21 -13.32
CA HIS A 84 10.16 -19.73 -12.34
C HIS A 84 10.33 -18.76 -11.16
N ARG A 85 10.54 -19.27 -9.93
CA ARG A 85 10.69 -18.48 -8.70
C ARG A 85 11.67 -17.31 -8.79
N LYS A 86 12.80 -17.46 -9.51
CA LYS A 86 13.73 -16.35 -9.73
C LYS A 86 13.12 -15.24 -10.57
N THR A 87 12.27 -15.59 -11.54
CA THR A 87 11.52 -14.62 -12.35
C THR A 87 10.47 -13.92 -11.51
N ILE A 88 9.71 -14.65 -10.68
CA ILE A 88 8.74 -14.10 -9.75
C ILE A 88 9.43 -13.07 -8.83
N ALA A 89 10.49 -13.46 -8.13
CA ALA A 89 11.22 -12.57 -7.23
C ALA A 89 11.71 -11.31 -7.93
N ARG A 90 12.38 -11.45 -9.09
CA ARG A 90 12.89 -10.32 -9.86
C ARG A 90 11.78 -9.39 -10.38
N ARG A 91 10.63 -9.92 -10.73
CA ARG A 91 9.49 -9.12 -11.22
C ARG A 91 8.79 -8.40 -10.08
N LEU A 92 8.59 -9.05 -8.95
CA LEU A 92 8.03 -8.44 -7.75
C LEU A 92 8.88 -7.26 -7.24
N THR A 93 10.22 -7.36 -7.27
CA THR A 93 11.09 -6.23 -6.90
C THR A 93 10.99 -5.02 -7.83
N LYS A 94 10.35 -5.14 -8.98
CA LYS A 94 10.15 -4.04 -9.93
C LYS A 94 8.73 -3.45 -9.88
N LEU A 95 7.85 -3.96 -9.03
CA LEU A 95 6.45 -3.55 -8.97
C LEU A 95 6.21 -2.27 -8.18
N LEU A 96 7.16 -1.79 -7.39
CA LEU A 96 6.94 -0.66 -6.50
C LEU A 96 6.34 0.58 -7.20
N PRO A 97 6.91 1.10 -8.30
CA PRO A 97 6.35 2.25 -9.02
C PRO A 97 4.97 1.96 -9.62
N GLU A 98 4.76 0.73 -10.08
CA GLU A 98 3.49 0.30 -10.64
C GLU A 98 2.39 0.24 -9.60
N ALA A 99 2.69 -0.32 -8.41
CA ALA A 99 1.74 -0.39 -7.31
C ALA A 99 1.34 1.01 -6.79
N GLU A 100 2.30 1.93 -6.66
CA GLU A 100 2.02 3.32 -6.31
C GLU A 100 1.10 4.00 -7.34
N ARG A 101 1.35 3.76 -8.62
CA ARG A 101 0.52 4.27 -9.71
C ARG A 101 -0.91 3.73 -9.65
N GLN A 102 -1.06 2.42 -9.48
CA GLN A 102 -2.36 1.76 -9.39
C GLN A 102 -3.18 2.30 -8.22
N ILE A 103 -2.56 2.52 -7.06
CA ILE A 103 -3.21 3.12 -5.88
C ILE A 103 -3.70 4.54 -6.20
N LYS A 104 -2.86 5.36 -6.85
CA LYS A 104 -3.23 6.73 -7.22
C LYS A 104 -4.42 6.75 -8.18
N GLU A 105 -4.39 5.92 -9.21
CA GLU A 105 -5.43 5.90 -10.25
C GLU A 105 -6.78 5.41 -9.69
N LEU A 106 -6.79 4.31 -8.95
CA LEU A 106 -8.00 3.82 -8.30
C LEU A 106 -8.49 4.79 -7.21
N GLY A 107 -7.57 5.41 -6.47
CA GLY A 107 -7.89 6.46 -5.49
C GLY A 107 -8.54 7.69 -6.13
N ALA A 108 -8.11 8.10 -7.32
CA ALA A 108 -8.70 9.21 -8.05
C ALA A 108 -10.14 8.87 -8.54
N GLU A 109 -10.37 7.66 -9.00
CA GLU A 109 -11.71 7.20 -9.37
C GLU A 109 -12.65 7.15 -8.16
N LEU A 110 -12.19 6.58 -7.05
CA LEU A 110 -12.93 6.57 -5.80
C LEU A 110 -13.28 7.99 -5.35
N LEU A 111 -12.31 8.90 -5.40
CA LEU A 111 -12.54 10.29 -5.04
C LEU A 111 -13.62 10.92 -5.92
N SER A 112 -13.56 10.74 -7.23
CA SER A 112 -14.54 11.30 -8.16
C SER A 112 -15.95 10.71 -7.98
N SER A 113 -16.07 9.47 -7.52
CA SER A 113 -17.37 8.80 -7.31
C SER A 113 -18.00 9.12 -5.95
N ILE A 114 -17.18 9.43 -4.94
CA ILE A 114 -17.63 9.63 -3.55
C ILE A 114 -17.82 11.12 -3.23
N SER A 115 -17.01 12.02 -3.83
CA SER A 115 -17.08 13.45 -3.58
C SER A 115 -18.03 14.15 -4.52
N ASN A 116 -18.86 15.06 -3.98
CA ASN A 116 -19.64 16.00 -4.78
C ASN A 116 -18.73 17.20 -5.13
N ASP A 117 -18.83 17.70 -6.37
CA ASP A 117 -18.00 18.79 -6.90
C ASP A 117 -18.02 20.10 -6.07
N GLU A 118 -19.05 20.29 -5.22
CA GLU A 118 -19.24 21.53 -4.43
C GLU A 118 -18.59 21.50 -3.05
N THR A 119 -18.02 20.37 -2.60
CA THR A 119 -17.47 20.23 -1.25
C THR A 119 -15.95 20.24 -1.25
N ALA A 120 -15.36 20.96 -0.30
CA ALA A 120 -13.91 20.91 -0.08
C ALA A 120 -13.45 19.49 0.28
N VAL A 121 -12.53 18.94 -0.49
CA VAL A 121 -11.98 17.61 -0.23
C VAL A 121 -10.95 17.69 0.88
N VAL A 122 -11.23 17.02 1.99
CA VAL A 122 -10.34 16.92 3.15
C VAL A 122 -9.70 15.54 3.20
N SER A 123 -8.39 15.49 3.24
CA SER A 123 -7.61 14.26 3.41
C SER A 123 -6.68 14.34 4.61
N ALA A 124 -6.22 13.20 5.09
CA ALA A 124 -5.24 13.08 6.16
C ALA A 124 -4.04 12.26 5.68
N ILE A 125 -2.85 12.57 6.21
CA ILE A 125 -1.61 11.87 5.87
C ILE A 125 -0.85 11.48 7.14
N ASP A 126 -0.26 10.28 7.11
CA ASP A 126 0.59 9.80 8.20
C ASP A 126 1.51 8.67 7.71
N GLY A 127 2.51 8.31 8.53
CA GLY A 127 3.46 7.25 8.28
C GLY A 127 3.38 6.11 9.30
N ARG A 128 3.46 4.88 8.83
CA ARG A 128 3.53 3.68 9.67
C ARG A 128 4.80 2.89 9.42
N MET A 129 5.52 2.56 10.51
CA MET A 129 6.72 1.76 10.45
C MET A 129 6.41 0.27 10.47
N TYR A 130 7.15 -0.47 9.65
CA TYR A 130 7.16 -1.92 9.56
C TYR A 130 8.53 -2.45 9.92
N ALA A 131 8.59 -3.37 10.88
CA ALA A 131 9.85 -4.02 11.23
C ALA A 131 10.35 -4.89 10.06
N ALA A 132 11.65 -4.83 9.79
CA ALA A 132 12.29 -5.67 8.78
C ALA A 132 12.25 -7.14 9.17
N ALA A 133 12.24 -8.01 8.15
CA ALA A 133 12.40 -9.44 8.34
C ALA A 133 13.87 -9.81 8.61
N GLY A 134 14.06 -10.83 9.43
CA GLY A 134 15.39 -11.40 9.69
C GLY A 134 16.04 -10.90 10.98
N ALA A 135 17.34 -11.06 11.07
CA ALA A 135 18.12 -10.70 12.24
C ALA A 135 18.28 -9.17 12.36
N LEU A 136 18.24 -8.69 13.59
CA LEU A 136 18.52 -7.29 13.88
C LEU A 136 20.01 -7.00 13.65
N TRP A 137 20.28 -5.99 12.84
CA TRP A 137 21.63 -5.50 12.58
C TRP A 137 21.84 -4.23 13.39
N HIS A 138 22.60 -4.33 14.47
CA HIS A 138 22.81 -3.23 15.40
C HIS A 138 23.31 -1.97 14.68
N LYS A 139 22.84 -0.82 15.14
CA LYS A 139 23.08 0.46 14.48
C LYS A 139 24.57 0.73 14.26
N GLN A 140 25.41 0.49 15.28
CA GLN A 140 26.86 0.71 15.21
C GLN A 140 27.55 -0.17 14.16
N ASP A 141 27.20 -1.46 14.12
CA ASP A 141 27.77 -2.39 13.14
C ASP A 141 27.32 -2.04 11.73
N ARG A 142 26.07 -1.58 11.59
CA ARG A 142 25.53 -1.16 10.32
C ARG A 142 26.16 0.14 9.80
N GLU A 143 26.39 1.13 10.67
CA GLU A 143 27.07 2.38 10.30
C GLU A 143 28.51 2.11 9.88
N ALA A 144 29.13 1.08 10.43
CA ALA A 144 30.45 0.58 10.03
C ALA A 144 30.40 -0.39 8.83
N ASP A 145 29.23 -0.65 8.24
CA ASP A 145 28.97 -1.68 7.22
C ASP A 145 29.55 -3.06 7.55
N ARG A 146 29.62 -3.37 8.86
CA ARG A 146 30.18 -4.61 9.38
C ARG A 146 29.07 -5.56 9.78
N ILE A 147 29.03 -6.75 9.19
CA ILE A 147 28.15 -7.83 9.63
C ILE A 147 28.93 -8.68 10.65
N PRO A 148 28.49 -8.72 11.93
CA PRO A 148 29.15 -9.55 12.94
C PRO A 148 29.23 -11.02 12.53
N ILE A 149 30.30 -11.68 12.94
CA ILE A 149 30.50 -13.12 12.69
C ILE A 149 29.33 -13.88 13.31
N GLY A 150 28.70 -14.75 12.53
CA GLY A 150 27.53 -15.53 12.97
C GLY A 150 26.18 -14.84 12.75
N LEU A 151 26.12 -13.53 12.51
CA LEU A 151 24.88 -12.84 12.18
C LEU A 151 24.46 -13.17 10.75
N ARG A 152 23.44 -14.02 10.63
CA ARG A 152 22.89 -14.46 9.35
C ARG A 152 21.50 -13.86 9.11
N ASN A 153 21.08 -13.88 7.88
CA ASN A 153 19.71 -13.50 7.52
C ASN A 153 19.38 -12.01 7.75
N VAL A 154 20.33 -11.12 7.63
CA VAL A 154 20.17 -9.66 7.78
C VAL A 154 19.50 -9.05 6.56
N ASP A 155 18.61 -8.09 6.76
CA ASP A 155 18.09 -7.22 5.71
C ASP A 155 18.99 -5.98 5.58
N ARG A 156 19.82 -5.92 4.52
CA ARG A 156 20.82 -4.86 4.31
C ARG A 156 20.21 -3.52 3.88
N GLU A 157 19.01 -3.52 3.31
CA GLU A 157 18.34 -2.32 2.86
C GLU A 157 17.57 -1.61 3.98
N SER A 158 17.18 -2.35 5.04
CA SER A 158 16.43 -1.79 6.16
C SER A 158 17.21 -0.73 6.92
N ARG A 159 16.53 0.23 7.52
CA ARG A 159 17.14 1.35 8.25
C ARG A 159 16.56 1.48 9.64
N TRP A 160 17.39 1.98 10.57
CA TRP A 160 16.97 2.29 11.92
C TRP A 160 16.32 3.67 11.98
N PHE A 161 15.20 3.74 12.70
CA PHE A 161 14.55 4.98 13.05
C PHE A 161 13.97 4.88 14.47
N LYS A 162 13.97 6.00 15.20
CA LYS A 162 13.41 6.09 16.54
C LYS A 162 11.96 6.55 16.46
N SER A 163 11.01 5.65 16.77
CA SER A 163 9.62 6.01 17.01
C SER A 163 9.47 6.57 18.42
N GLY A 164 8.72 7.66 18.59
CA GLY A 164 8.39 8.18 19.92
C GLY A 164 7.66 7.17 20.80
N TYR A 165 6.84 6.32 20.19
CA TYR A 165 5.99 5.34 20.90
C TYR A 165 6.63 3.95 21.00
N ARG A 166 7.30 3.46 19.94
CA ARG A 166 7.82 2.08 19.85
C ARG A 166 9.34 1.95 20.11
N GLY A 167 10.04 3.06 20.35
CA GLY A 167 11.49 3.06 20.45
C GLY A 167 12.16 2.86 19.08
N TRP A 168 13.32 2.19 19.07
CA TRP A 168 14.09 1.97 17.85
C TRP A 168 13.52 0.81 17.01
N ILE A 169 13.23 1.07 15.74
CA ILE A 169 12.72 0.10 14.76
C ILE A 169 13.67 0.06 13.57
N GLN A 170 14.19 -1.13 13.26
CA GLN A 170 14.87 -1.41 12.00
C GLN A 170 13.83 -1.86 10.98
N GLY A 171 13.72 -1.16 9.85
CA GLY A 171 12.74 -1.54 8.84
C GLY A 171 12.46 -0.48 7.80
N TYR A 172 11.19 -0.34 7.46
CA TYR A 172 10.66 0.47 6.38
C TYR A 172 9.41 1.23 6.83
N ARG A 173 8.96 2.16 5.99
CA ARG A 173 7.81 3.00 6.28
C ARG A 173 6.81 3.00 5.14
N LEU A 174 5.55 2.82 5.46
CA LEU A 174 4.42 3.13 4.61
C LEU A 174 3.92 4.53 4.94
N ILE A 175 3.85 5.41 3.95
CA ILE A 175 3.18 6.71 4.06
C ILE A 175 1.86 6.58 3.30
N LEU A 176 0.77 6.96 3.95
CA LEU A 176 -0.58 6.83 3.42
C LEU A 176 -1.29 8.18 3.50
N GLN A 177 -1.90 8.63 2.39
CA GLN A 177 -2.90 9.69 2.39
C GLN A 177 -4.27 9.04 2.21
N GLY A 178 -5.21 9.42 3.07
CA GLY A 178 -6.59 8.95 2.99
C GLY A 178 -7.59 10.09 3.00
N LEU A 179 -8.72 9.90 2.33
CA LEU A 179 -9.87 10.78 2.41
C LEU A 179 -10.43 10.73 3.84
N VAL A 180 -10.85 11.88 4.37
CA VAL A 180 -11.49 11.98 5.69
C VAL A 180 -13.00 11.85 5.56
N PHE A 181 -13.59 12.58 4.61
CA PHE A 181 -15.02 12.62 4.35
C PHE A 181 -15.30 12.32 2.87
N PRO A 182 -16.47 11.73 2.53
CA PRO A 182 -17.51 11.21 3.43
C PRO A 182 -17.15 9.87 4.05
N GLN A 183 -16.19 9.12 3.50
CA GLN A 183 -15.75 7.82 3.98
C GLN A 183 -14.23 7.69 3.89
N PRO A 184 -13.57 7.13 4.93
CA PRO A 184 -12.14 6.89 4.91
C PRO A 184 -11.72 5.90 3.83
N VAL A 185 -10.98 6.38 2.83
CA VAL A 185 -10.40 5.55 1.76
C VAL A 185 -9.00 6.04 1.38
N PRO A 186 -8.02 5.14 1.12
CA PRO A 186 -6.70 5.54 0.64
C PRO A 186 -6.78 6.25 -0.72
N LEU A 187 -6.06 7.36 -0.86
CA LEU A 187 -5.91 8.09 -2.13
C LEU A 187 -4.49 7.94 -2.69
N PHE A 188 -3.52 7.76 -1.81
CA PHE A 188 -2.11 7.64 -2.15
C PHE A 188 -1.42 6.78 -1.10
N ALA A 189 -0.43 6.02 -1.54
CA ALA A 189 0.51 5.35 -0.65
C ALA A 189 1.89 5.31 -1.29
N THR A 190 2.94 5.43 -0.47
CA THR A 190 4.32 5.21 -0.89
C THR A 190 5.09 4.42 0.17
N TRP A 191 6.06 3.65 -0.29
CA TRP A 191 6.87 2.78 0.55
C TRP A 191 8.34 3.18 0.49
N THR A 192 8.93 3.46 1.64
CA THR A 192 10.29 4.00 1.72
C THR A 192 11.09 3.41 2.88
N MET A 193 12.38 3.72 2.92
CA MET A 193 13.24 3.38 4.06
C MET A 193 12.85 4.21 5.29
N ASN A 194 13.06 3.66 6.49
CA ASN A 194 12.69 4.34 7.74
C ASN A 194 13.45 5.65 8.00
N ASP A 195 14.68 5.79 7.49
CA ASP A 195 15.50 6.99 7.66
C ASP A 195 15.11 8.15 6.72
N VAL A 196 14.25 7.90 5.75
CA VAL A 196 13.67 8.97 4.92
C VAL A 196 12.57 9.66 5.74
N GLY A 197 12.71 10.96 5.96
CA GLY A 197 11.70 11.76 6.67
C GLY A 197 10.37 11.79 5.91
N GLU A 198 9.26 11.70 6.62
CA GLU A 198 7.91 11.66 6.04
C GLU A 198 7.64 12.88 5.16
N ALA A 199 7.89 14.08 5.67
CA ALA A 199 7.74 15.32 4.91
C ALA A 199 8.62 15.35 3.64
N THR A 200 9.83 14.77 3.69
CA THR A 200 10.73 14.67 2.54
C THR A 200 10.16 13.74 1.48
N ALA A 201 9.68 12.57 1.87
CA ALA A 201 9.07 11.60 0.95
C ALA A 201 7.79 12.17 0.29
N VAL A 202 6.95 12.85 1.07
CA VAL A 202 5.71 13.48 0.59
C VAL A 202 6.03 14.63 -0.36
N LYS A 203 7.02 15.47 -0.04
CA LYS A 203 7.46 16.56 -0.93
C LYS A 203 8.00 16.02 -2.27
N ALA A 204 8.76 14.92 -2.25
CA ALA A 204 9.22 14.26 -3.47
C ALA A 204 8.03 13.71 -4.29
N ALA A 205 7.09 13.03 -3.64
CA ALA A 205 5.88 12.52 -4.30
C ALA A 205 5.03 13.64 -4.93
N LEU A 206 4.93 14.78 -4.26
CA LEU A 206 4.23 15.97 -4.79
C LEU A 206 4.95 16.52 -6.02
N ALA A 207 6.28 16.68 -5.96
CA ALA A 207 7.09 17.19 -7.07
C ALA A 207 7.03 16.27 -8.31
N GLU A 208 6.90 14.96 -8.10
CA GLU A 208 6.76 13.95 -9.16
C GLU A 208 5.29 13.74 -9.60
N ASN A 209 4.37 14.58 -9.13
CA ASN A 209 2.93 14.46 -9.41
C ASN A 209 2.34 13.06 -9.07
N ARG A 210 2.87 12.42 -8.02
CA ARG A 210 2.36 11.16 -7.49
C ARG A 210 1.35 11.35 -6.36
N LEU A 211 1.51 12.40 -5.55
CA LEU A 211 0.59 12.76 -4.45
C LEU A 211 -0.64 13.49 -5.00
N PRO A 212 -1.87 13.02 -4.78
CA PRO A 212 -3.09 13.77 -5.08
C PRO A 212 -3.18 15.04 -4.22
N VAL A 213 -3.45 16.18 -4.85
CA VAL A 213 -3.67 17.42 -4.13
C VAL A 213 -5.15 17.54 -3.79
N THR A 214 -5.45 17.66 -2.50
CA THR A 214 -6.79 17.88 -1.98
C THR A 214 -6.92 19.32 -1.47
N SER A 215 -8.14 19.83 -1.31
CA SER A 215 -8.36 21.19 -0.80
C SER A 215 -7.67 21.40 0.55
N VAL A 216 -7.75 20.40 1.44
CA VAL A 216 -7.09 20.40 2.74
C VAL A 216 -6.40 19.05 2.98
N LEU A 217 -5.12 19.10 3.36
CA LEU A 217 -4.35 17.95 3.82
C LEU A 217 -4.02 18.11 5.29
N LEU A 218 -4.48 17.20 6.13
CA LEU A 218 -4.20 17.17 7.56
C LEU A 218 -2.96 16.31 7.83
N GLY A 219 -1.90 16.92 8.36
CA GLY A 219 -0.67 16.21 8.77
C GLY A 219 -0.42 16.34 10.26
N ASP A 220 0.47 15.53 10.84
CA ASP A 220 1.01 15.77 12.17
C ASP A 220 2.12 16.83 12.12
N GLU A 221 2.77 17.09 13.26
CA GLU A 221 3.81 18.13 13.35
C GLU A 221 5.03 17.83 12.45
N THR A 222 5.27 16.57 12.09
CA THR A 222 6.40 16.18 11.24
C THR A 222 6.25 16.70 9.80
N PHE A 223 5.01 16.94 9.36
CA PHE A 223 4.70 17.52 8.05
C PHE A 223 4.70 19.07 8.04
N GLY A 224 4.76 19.73 9.20
CA GLY A 224 4.63 21.19 9.36
C GLY A 224 5.81 22.03 8.85
N GLY A 225 6.76 21.43 8.13
CA GLY A 225 7.91 22.15 7.57
C GLY A 225 7.55 23.12 6.46
N GLN A 226 8.05 24.36 6.54
CA GLN A 226 7.82 25.42 5.55
C GLN A 226 7.98 24.95 4.08
N PRO A 227 9.00 24.15 3.71
CA PRO A 227 9.17 23.74 2.32
C PRO A 227 8.02 22.88 1.78
N LEU A 228 7.43 21.99 2.60
CA LEU A 228 6.31 21.16 2.17
C LEU A 228 5.00 21.99 2.14
N THR A 229 4.77 22.80 3.16
CA THR A 229 3.59 23.69 3.23
C THR A 229 3.52 24.60 2.01
N THR A 230 4.66 25.26 1.67
CA THR A 230 4.74 26.12 0.48
C THR A 230 4.54 25.34 -0.81
N ALA A 231 5.12 24.14 -0.94
CA ALA A 231 4.96 23.32 -2.13
C ALA A 231 3.50 22.88 -2.31
N TYR A 232 2.83 22.48 -1.24
CA TYR A 232 1.43 22.03 -1.28
C TYR A 232 0.47 23.20 -1.62
N TRP A 233 0.73 24.38 -1.05
CA TRP A 233 -0.03 25.59 -1.41
C TRP A 233 0.13 25.97 -2.88
N ARG A 234 1.34 25.91 -3.42
CA ARG A 234 1.59 26.16 -4.86
C ARG A 234 0.90 25.14 -5.76
N ALA A 235 0.66 23.94 -5.27
CA ALA A 235 -0.09 22.92 -5.96
C ALA A 235 -1.63 23.10 -5.87
N GLY A 236 -2.11 24.12 -5.13
CA GLY A 236 -3.53 24.46 -5.04
C GLY A 236 -4.26 23.91 -3.81
N GLY A 237 -3.54 23.35 -2.82
CA GLY A 237 -4.12 22.84 -1.57
C GLY A 237 -3.56 23.50 -0.31
N PHE A 238 -4.17 23.24 0.82
CA PHE A 238 -3.72 23.71 2.13
C PHE A 238 -3.25 22.53 2.98
N LEU A 239 -1.99 22.57 3.44
CA LEU A 239 -1.48 21.63 4.44
C LEU A 239 -1.66 22.24 5.83
N LEU A 240 -2.44 21.57 6.68
CA LEU A 240 -2.70 22.00 8.05
C LEU A 240 -2.06 21.02 9.04
N THR A 241 -1.30 21.57 9.99
CA THR A 241 -0.68 20.83 11.10
C THR A 241 -1.03 21.46 12.44
N PRO A 242 -0.88 20.75 13.58
CA PRO A 242 -1.21 21.31 14.90
C PRO A 242 -0.52 22.65 15.19
N LYS A 243 0.75 22.78 14.80
CA LYS A 243 1.53 23.99 15.00
C LYS A 243 0.94 25.21 14.28
N GLN A 244 0.55 25.04 13.02
CA GLN A 244 -0.04 26.15 12.24
C GLN A 244 -1.40 26.57 12.77
N LEU A 245 -2.15 25.65 13.37
CA LEU A 245 -3.43 25.93 13.97
C LEU A 245 -3.35 26.42 15.42
N SER A 246 -2.19 26.26 16.09
CA SER A 246 -2.00 26.75 17.46
C SER A 246 -2.13 28.27 17.57
N GLU A 247 -1.88 28.99 16.48
CA GLU A 247 -2.02 30.43 16.37
C GLU A 247 -3.49 30.89 16.25
N THR A 248 -4.41 29.97 15.92
CA THR A 248 -5.84 30.25 15.80
C THR A 248 -6.57 29.71 17.04
N ARG A 249 -7.23 30.58 17.81
CA ARG A 249 -8.05 30.22 19.00
C ARG A 249 -9.44 29.68 18.62
N ARG A 250 -9.54 28.82 17.59
CA ARG A 250 -10.84 28.34 17.11
C ARG A 250 -11.10 26.90 17.57
N SER A 251 -12.28 26.62 18.11
CA SER A 251 -12.71 25.31 18.63
C SER A 251 -12.72 24.17 17.59
N TRP A 252 -13.03 24.46 16.32
CA TRP A 252 -13.06 23.48 15.24
C TRP A 252 -11.70 22.83 14.93
N LYS A 253 -10.61 23.39 15.42
CA LYS A 253 -9.26 22.87 15.28
C LYS A 253 -9.10 21.48 15.90
N ASP A 254 -9.58 21.32 17.12
CA ASP A 254 -9.45 20.06 17.86
C ASP A 254 -10.28 18.95 17.19
N ASP A 255 -11.44 19.32 16.62
CA ASP A 255 -12.28 18.42 15.85
C ASP A 255 -11.56 17.90 14.60
N LEU A 256 -10.93 18.79 13.81
CA LEU A 256 -10.18 18.38 12.61
C LEU A 256 -9.04 17.41 12.92
N PHE A 257 -8.32 17.62 14.02
CA PHE A 257 -7.24 16.71 14.39
C PHE A 257 -7.73 15.41 14.98
N SER A 258 -8.87 15.40 15.66
CA SER A 258 -9.55 14.17 16.06
C SER A 258 -9.95 13.35 14.82
N TYR A 259 -10.61 13.97 13.86
CA TYR A 259 -10.96 13.34 12.58
C TYR A 259 -9.73 12.81 11.82
N ARG A 260 -8.62 13.57 11.76
CA ARG A 260 -7.37 13.10 11.17
C ARG A 260 -6.91 11.80 11.83
N LYS A 261 -6.79 11.81 13.15
CA LYS A 261 -6.29 10.67 13.92
C LYS A 261 -7.17 9.43 13.71
N GLU A 262 -8.47 9.59 13.91
CA GLU A 262 -9.43 8.52 13.75
C GLU A 262 -9.40 7.94 12.32
N THR A 263 -9.38 8.80 11.31
CA THR A 263 -9.36 8.38 9.90
C THR A 263 -8.10 7.60 9.57
N ILE A 264 -6.92 8.15 9.84
CA ILE A 264 -5.67 7.55 9.37
C ILE A 264 -5.31 6.30 10.15
N GLU A 265 -5.56 6.30 11.48
CA GLU A 265 -5.38 5.11 12.31
C GLU A 265 -6.32 3.99 11.87
N LEU A 266 -7.58 4.31 11.58
CA LEU A 266 -8.57 3.37 11.09
C LEU A 266 -8.15 2.78 9.73
N LEU A 267 -7.67 3.59 8.80
CA LEU A 267 -7.17 3.12 7.50
C LEU A 267 -5.98 2.17 7.66
N PHE A 268 -5.00 2.52 8.48
CA PHE A 268 -3.89 1.60 8.76
C PHE A 268 -4.35 0.29 9.40
N GLN A 269 -5.30 0.35 10.32
CA GLN A 269 -5.87 -0.85 10.94
C GLN A 269 -6.58 -1.72 9.91
N ARG A 270 -7.42 -1.15 9.05
CA ARG A 270 -8.18 -1.87 8.02
C ARG A 270 -7.28 -2.50 6.96
N VAL A 271 -6.30 -1.76 6.45
CA VAL A 271 -5.30 -2.30 5.51
C VAL A 271 -4.52 -3.46 6.15
N LEU A 272 -4.18 -3.34 7.45
CA LEU A 272 -3.52 -4.42 8.18
C LEU A 272 -4.42 -5.63 8.41
N GLN A 273 -5.68 -5.42 8.79
CA GLN A 273 -6.65 -6.51 8.99
C GLN A 273 -6.85 -7.28 7.68
N ALA A 274 -6.91 -6.57 6.55
CA ALA A 274 -7.04 -7.17 5.23
C ALA A 274 -5.83 -8.05 4.87
N SER A 275 -4.61 -7.55 5.09
CA SER A 275 -3.37 -8.21 4.66
C SER A 275 -2.73 -9.09 5.73
N ASP A 276 -2.97 -8.80 7.02
CA ASP A 276 -2.25 -9.34 8.19
C ASP A 276 -0.73 -9.04 8.16
N LEU A 277 -0.32 -8.04 7.41
CA LEU A 277 1.07 -7.61 7.28
C LEU A 277 1.46 -6.70 8.46
N LYS A 278 1.70 -7.29 9.64
CA LYS A 278 2.17 -6.55 10.83
C LYS A 278 3.63 -6.16 10.76
N ALA A 279 4.43 -6.91 9.99
CA ALA A 279 5.86 -6.72 9.73
C ALA A 279 6.18 -7.10 8.29
N CYS A 280 7.39 -6.81 7.83
CA CYS A 280 7.85 -7.20 6.50
C CYS A 280 7.89 -8.72 6.36
N PRO A 281 7.23 -9.31 5.35
CA PRO A 281 7.21 -10.76 5.17
C PRO A 281 8.53 -11.31 4.61
N SER A 282 9.39 -10.44 4.09
CA SER A 282 10.65 -10.82 3.44
C SER A 282 11.70 -9.73 3.65
N LYS A 283 12.84 -9.83 2.97
CA LYS A 283 13.90 -8.82 2.95
C LYS A 283 13.81 -7.96 1.69
N GLY A 284 14.36 -6.76 1.80
CA GLY A 284 14.50 -5.81 0.70
C GLY A 284 13.32 -4.86 0.56
N LEU A 285 13.63 -3.60 0.27
CA LEU A 285 12.67 -2.52 0.14
C LEU A 285 11.60 -2.83 -0.91
N CYS A 286 12.03 -3.05 -2.15
CA CYS A 286 11.12 -3.19 -3.27
C CYS A 286 10.28 -4.47 -3.21
N TYR A 287 10.84 -5.57 -2.70
CA TYR A 287 10.11 -6.83 -2.58
C TYR A 287 8.98 -6.73 -1.56
N ASN A 288 9.24 -6.15 -0.39
CA ASN A 288 8.22 -5.91 0.61
C ASN A 288 7.19 -4.87 0.15
N GLY A 289 7.65 -3.81 -0.52
CA GLY A 289 6.79 -2.76 -1.05
C GLY A 289 5.73 -3.28 -2.02
N ALA A 290 6.07 -4.28 -2.83
CA ALA A 290 5.11 -4.91 -3.73
C ALA A 290 3.88 -5.47 -2.98
N PHE A 291 4.07 -6.12 -1.84
CA PHE A 291 2.98 -6.70 -1.06
C PHE A 291 2.26 -5.66 -0.19
N VAL A 292 3.02 -4.75 0.44
CA VAL A 292 2.42 -3.71 1.29
C VAL A 292 1.55 -2.78 0.45
N LEU A 293 2.01 -2.35 -0.72
CA LEU A 293 1.20 -1.52 -1.62
C LEU A 293 0.07 -2.30 -2.28
N ALA A 294 0.28 -3.57 -2.65
CA ALA A 294 -0.81 -4.43 -3.12
C ALA A 294 -1.91 -4.59 -2.07
N SER A 295 -1.58 -4.56 -0.76
CA SER A 295 -2.59 -4.60 0.30
C SER A 295 -3.40 -3.31 0.41
N VAL A 296 -2.79 -2.15 0.16
CA VAL A 296 -3.51 -0.87 0.09
C VAL A 296 -4.44 -0.85 -1.10
N TRP A 297 -3.95 -1.25 -2.27
CA TRP A 297 -4.76 -1.31 -3.49
C TRP A 297 -5.90 -2.33 -3.38
N LEU A 298 -5.65 -3.50 -2.79
CA LEU A 298 -6.69 -4.51 -2.52
C LEU A 298 -7.80 -3.94 -1.62
N TYR A 299 -7.43 -3.15 -0.59
CA TYR A 299 -8.42 -2.46 0.23
C TYR A 299 -9.26 -1.48 -0.60
N GLN A 300 -8.65 -0.66 -1.45
CA GLN A 300 -9.36 0.24 -2.35
C GLN A 300 -10.32 -0.53 -3.28
N LEU A 301 -9.86 -1.63 -3.87
CA LEU A 301 -10.68 -2.45 -4.79
C LEU A 301 -11.93 -3.01 -4.08
N ILE A 302 -11.74 -3.63 -2.91
CA ILE A 302 -12.89 -4.21 -2.17
C ILE A 302 -13.82 -3.10 -1.69
N PHE A 303 -13.26 -1.97 -1.25
CA PHE A 303 -14.05 -0.80 -0.89
C PHE A 303 -14.92 -0.33 -2.07
N TRP A 304 -14.32 -0.24 -3.27
CA TRP A 304 -15.03 0.11 -4.50
C TRP A 304 -16.16 -0.88 -4.81
N CYS A 305 -15.85 -2.16 -4.83
CA CYS A 305 -16.85 -3.20 -5.12
C CYS A 305 -18.01 -3.22 -4.11
N ASN A 306 -17.73 -2.94 -2.84
CA ASN A 306 -18.74 -2.82 -1.81
C ASN A 306 -19.61 -1.57 -2.03
N TYR A 307 -18.97 -0.45 -2.34
CA TYR A 307 -19.66 0.83 -2.61
C TYR A 307 -20.62 0.72 -3.79
N GLU A 308 -20.21 0.10 -4.91
CA GLU A 308 -21.08 -0.14 -6.07
C GLU A 308 -22.26 -1.08 -5.78
N GLN A 309 -22.15 -1.93 -4.77
CA GLN A 309 -23.18 -2.90 -4.38
C GLN A 309 -24.03 -2.43 -3.19
N ASP A 310 -23.96 -1.14 -2.81
CA ASP A 310 -24.63 -0.57 -1.64
C ASP A 310 -24.37 -1.34 -0.33
N LYS A 311 -23.20 -1.98 -0.23
CA LYS A 311 -22.74 -2.66 0.98
C LYS A 311 -21.94 -1.71 1.85
N ALA A 312 -21.68 -2.12 3.10
CA ALA A 312 -20.76 -1.41 3.97
C ALA A 312 -19.36 -1.35 3.31
N ALA A 313 -19.01 -0.24 2.69
CA ALA A 313 -17.83 -0.11 1.83
C ALA A 313 -16.53 -0.51 2.56
N ALA A 314 -16.47 -0.30 3.87
CA ALA A 314 -15.32 -0.62 4.70
C ALA A 314 -15.23 -2.09 5.16
N ASP A 315 -16.21 -2.93 4.86
CA ASP A 315 -16.20 -4.35 5.26
C ASP A 315 -15.38 -5.21 4.30
N VAL A 316 -14.07 -5.06 4.42
CA VAL A 316 -13.06 -5.69 3.55
C VAL A 316 -12.64 -7.06 4.07
N LYS A 317 -12.68 -7.26 5.40
CA LYS A 317 -12.14 -8.46 6.04
C LYS A 317 -12.87 -9.73 5.62
N GLU A 318 -14.20 -9.68 5.60
CA GLU A 318 -15.04 -10.84 5.28
C GLU A 318 -14.74 -11.36 3.86
N GLN A 319 -14.66 -10.47 2.87
CA GLN A 319 -14.38 -10.86 1.48
C GLN A 319 -13.00 -11.52 1.32
N ILE A 320 -11.99 -11.02 2.04
CA ILE A 320 -10.66 -11.61 2.02
C ILE A 320 -10.65 -12.98 2.72
N GLU A 321 -11.36 -13.13 3.82
CA GLU A 321 -11.49 -14.42 4.50
C GLU A 321 -12.20 -15.45 3.61
N LEU A 322 -13.29 -15.09 2.96
CA LEU A 322 -13.97 -15.95 2.00
C LEU A 322 -13.06 -16.36 0.83
N ALA A 323 -12.26 -15.45 0.31
CA ALA A 323 -11.31 -15.76 -0.77
C ALA A 323 -10.19 -16.73 -0.34
N ARG A 324 -9.82 -16.78 0.94
CA ARG A 324 -8.80 -17.69 1.48
C ARG A 324 -9.26 -19.14 1.59
N TRP A 325 -10.53 -19.39 1.73
CA TRP A 325 -11.06 -20.75 1.91
C TRP A 325 -10.69 -21.72 0.78
N ARG A 326 -10.48 -21.22 -0.43
CA ARG A 326 -10.07 -22.04 -1.58
C ARG A 326 -8.79 -22.88 -1.36
N ILE A 327 -7.89 -22.43 -0.49
CA ILE A 327 -6.60 -23.14 -0.27
C ILE A 327 -6.70 -24.24 0.78
N GLN A 328 -7.73 -24.22 1.59
CA GLN A 328 -7.94 -25.24 2.64
C GLN A 328 -8.56 -26.52 2.08
N LEU A 329 -9.01 -26.51 0.82
CA LEU A 329 -9.49 -27.64 0.05
C LEU A 329 -8.40 -28.17 -0.91
#